data_cc46c0e10a92ef0cb5087df3c7bb5315
#
_entry.id   cc46c0e10a92ef0cb5087df3c7bb5315
#
_cell.length_a   1.000
_cell.length_b   1.000
_cell.length_c   1.000
_cell.angle_alpha   90.00
_cell.angle_beta   90.00
_cell.angle_gamma   90.00
#
_symmetry.space_group_name_H-M   'P 1'
#
loop_
_entity.id
_entity.type
_entity.pdbx_description
1 polymer ?
#
loop_
_entity_poly.entity_id
_entity_poly.type
_entity_poly.pdbx_seq_one_letter_code
_entity_poly.pdbx_strand_id
1 'polypeptide(L)'
;MINWGIIGTGRIAAVFTAALCAGNSGRPLIVAGRDPERTREFAAANRIPESLVNPGALVSDPRIDAVYIATPHASHAELSIAALEAGKAVLCEKPMAISEEDIDAVLATAKRTGKLFLEAFMYRWHPQTRKLVELL
;
A
#
# COMPACT_ATOMS: atom_id res chain seq x y z
N MET A 1 -2.53 2.58 16.89
CA MET A 1 -3.27 2.03 15.74
C MET A 1 -2.72 2.68 14.50
N ILE A 2 -2.30 1.92 13.48
CA ILE A 2 -1.67 2.43 12.26
C ILE A 2 -2.74 3.05 11.33
N ASN A 3 -2.52 4.27 10.88
CA ASN A 3 -3.35 4.93 9.88
C ASN A 3 -2.83 4.61 8.48
N TRP A 4 -3.64 3.97 7.67
CA TRP A 4 -3.29 3.57 6.31
C TRP A 4 -3.82 4.55 5.27
N GLY A 5 -2.94 4.94 4.36
CA GLY A 5 -3.30 5.51 3.06
C GLY A 5 -3.38 4.39 2.02
N ILE A 6 -4.40 4.43 1.18
CA ILE A 6 -4.61 3.44 0.11
C ILE A 6 -4.49 4.15 -1.24
N ILE A 7 -3.57 3.70 -2.10
CA ILE A 7 -3.42 4.23 -3.45
C ILE A 7 -3.93 3.18 -4.45
N GLY A 8 -5.04 3.51 -5.10
CA GLY A 8 -5.74 2.63 -6.03
C GLY A 8 -7.14 2.27 -5.54
N THR A 9 -8.06 2.09 -6.49
CA THR A 9 -9.49 1.83 -6.28
C THR A 9 -9.94 0.53 -6.95
N GLY A 10 -9.01 -0.43 -7.04
CA GLY A 10 -9.25 -1.73 -7.63
C GLY A 10 -9.80 -2.77 -6.66
N ARG A 11 -10.12 -3.96 -7.19
CA ARG A 11 -10.64 -5.07 -6.40
C ARG A 11 -9.71 -5.44 -5.24
N ILE A 12 -8.39 -5.50 -5.46
CA ILE A 12 -7.45 -5.91 -4.41
C ILE A 12 -7.35 -4.86 -3.30
N ALA A 13 -7.49 -3.58 -3.63
CA ALA A 13 -7.59 -2.51 -2.64
C ALA A 13 -8.81 -2.69 -1.73
N ALA A 14 -9.97 -3.08 -2.28
CA ALA A 14 -11.16 -3.35 -1.50
C ALA A 14 -10.98 -4.57 -0.56
N VAL A 15 -10.35 -5.64 -1.05
CA VAL A 15 -10.05 -6.84 -0.24
C VAL A 15 -9.11 -6.48 0.92
N PHE A 16 -8.04 -5.73 0.66
CA PHE A 16 -7.13 -5.26 1.71
C PHE A 16 -7.85 -4.37 2.73
N THR A 17 -8.64 -3.42 2.26
CA THR A 17 -9.41 -2.51 3.15
C THR A 17 -10.36 -3.28 4.05
N ALA A 18 -11.09 -4.26 3.50
CA ALA A 18 -11.98 -5.10 4.29
C ALA A 18 -11.23 -5.91 5.37
N ALA A 19 -10.09 -6.50 5.01
CA ALA A 19 -9.25 -7.23 5.95
C ALA A 19 -8.66 -6.30 7.04
N LEU A 20 -8.24 -5.10 6.67
CA LEU A 20 -7.73 -4.09 7.61
C LEU A 20 -8.81 -3.67 8.61
N CYS A 21 -10.05 -3.43 8.14
CA CYS A 21 -11.18 -3.07 9.00
C CYS A 21 -11.64 -4.21 9.92
N ALA A 22 -11.44 -5.47 9.52
CA ALA A 22 -11.75 -6.63 10.35
C ALA A 22 -10.68 -6.88 11.44
N GLY A 23 -9.48 -6.33 11.27
CA GLY A 23 -8.38 -6.43 12.23
C GLY A 23 -8.37 -5.29 13.24
N ASN A 24 -7.45 -5.40 14.20
CA ASN A 24 -7.29 -4.41 15.28
C ASN A 24 -5.97 -3.61 15.20
N SER A 25 -5.15 -3.84 14.16
CA SER A 25 -3.80 -3.28 14.03
C SER A 25 -3.74 -1.95 13.31
N GLY A 26 -4.74 -1.63 12.49
CA GLY A 26 -4.77 -0.41 11.70
C GLY A 26 -6.16 -0.05 11.21
N ARG A 27 -6.28 1.11 10.57
CA ARG A 27 -7.50 1.58 9.93
C ARG A 27 -7.20 2.32 8.62
N PRO A 28 -8.05 2.21 7.59
CA PRO A 28 -7.94 3.04 6.41
C PRO A 28 -8.38 4.46 6.76
N LEU A 29 -7.57 5.45 6.40
CA LEU A 29 -7.87 6.86 6.65
C LEU A 29 -8.18 7.63 5.37
N ILE A 30 -7.35 7.44 4.34
CA ILE A 30 -7.45 8.15 3.07
C ILE A 30 -7.28 7.14 1.93
N VAL A 31 -8.08 7.29 0.87
CA VAL A 31 -7.84 6.61 -0.41
C VAL A 31 -7.52 7.63 -1.50
N ALA A 32 -6.55 7.32 -2.36
CA ALA A 32 -6.22 8.13 -3.53
C ALA A 32 -6.37 7.33 -4.82
N GLY A 33 -6.94 7.97 -5.84
CA GLY A 33 -7.11 7.42 -7.18
C GLY A 33 -7.07 8.52 -8.24
N ARG A 34 -7.00 8.15 -9.52
CA ARG A 34 -6.91 9.11 -10.64
C ARG A 34 -8.25 9.70 -11.05
N ASP A 35 -9.32 8.95 -10.84
CA ASP A 35 -10.69 9.34 -11.18
C ASP A 35 -11.40 9.80 -9.91
N PRO A 36 -11.88 11.05 -9.84
CA PRO A 36 -12.47 11.62 -8.64
C PRO A 36 -13.76 10.91 -8.22
N GLU A 37 -14.62 10.59 -9.17
CA GLU A 37 -15.93 9.99 -8.90
C GLU A 37 -15.75 8.56 -8.40
N ARG A 38 -15.01 7.75 -9.13
CA ARG A 38 -14.68 6.38 -8.73
C ARG A 38 -13.96 6.32 -7.39
N THR A 39 -13.09 7.29 -7.10
CA THR A 39 -12.35 7.33 -5.82
C THR A 39 -13.29 7.63 -4.65
N ARG A 40 -14.24 8.55 -4.86
CA ARG A 40 -15.27 8.88 -3.86
C ARG A 40 -16.21 7.72 -3.61
N GLU A 41 -16.68 7.06 -4.68
CA GLU A 41 -17.52 5.87 -4.59
C GLU A 41 -16.81 4.74 -3.84
N PHE A 42 -15.53 4.51 -4.17
CA PHE A 42 -14.72 3.51 -3.49
C PHE A 42 -14.56 3.82 -2.00
N ALA A 43 -14.31 5.07 -1.64
CA ALA A 43 -14.21 5.51 -0.25
C ALA A 43 -15.51 5.24 0.51
N ALA A 44 -16.65 5.63 -0.06
CA ALA A 44 -17.96 5.43 0.52
C ALA A 44 -18.28 3.93 0.71
N ALA A 45 -18.07 3.11 -0.33
CA ALA A 45 -18.34 1.68 -0.30
C ALA A 45 -17.48 0.91 0.72
N ASN A 46 -16.25 1.40 0.97
CA ASN A 46 -15.29 0.76 1.88
C ASN A 46 -15.15 1.48 3.24
N ARG A 47 -16.01 2.46 3.53
CA ARG A 47 -16.04 3.23 4.78
C ARG A 47 -14.71 3.93 5.08
N ILE A 48 -14.03 4.41 4.04
CA ILE A 48 -12.80 5.20 4.17
C ILE A 48 -13.21 6.67 4.35
N PRO A 49 -12.73 7.36 5.42
CA PRO A 49 -13.19 8.71 5.75
C PRO A 49 -12.93 9.76 4.67
N GLU A 50 -11.79 9.66 3.97
CA GLU A 50 -11.34 10.68 3.03
C GLU A 50 -10.94 10.09 1.68
N SER A 51 -11.18 10.84 0.61
CA SER A 51 -10.77 10.50 -0.75
C SER A 51 -10.02 11.65 -1.43
N LEU A 52 -8.94 11.35 -2.12
CA LEU A 52 -8.08 12.30 -2.84
C LEU A 52 -7.89 11.86 -4.29
N VAL A 53 -7.66 12.83 -5.18
CA VAL A 53 -7.34 12.54 -6.59
C VAL A 53 -5.83 12.44 -6.81
N ASN A 54 -5.04 13.02 -5.91
CA ASN A 54 -3.58 13.07 -6.01
C ASN A 54 -2.91 12.16 -4.99
N PRO A 55 -2.24 11.06 -5.41
CA PRO A 55 -1.45 10.23 -4.52
C PRO A 55 -0.35 10.99 -3.76
N GLY A 56 0.24 12.02 -4.38
CA GLY A 56 1.25 12.87 -3.73
C GLY A 56 0.71 13.60 -2.49
N ALA A 57 -0.54 14.06 -2.53
CA ALA A 57 -1.18 14.67 -1.37
C ALA A 57 -1.40 13.64 -0.24
N LEU A 58 -1.73 12.39 -0.58
CA LEU A 58 -1.89 11.32 0.41
C LEU A 58 -0.56 11.00 1.10
N VAL A 59 0.52 10.82 0.36
CA VAL A 59 1.82 10.45 0.96
C VAL A 59 2.41 11.58 1.81
N SER A 60 2.06 12.84 1.50
CA SER A 60 2.49 14.01 2.27
C SER A 60 1.65 14.25 3.53
N ASP A 61 0.52 13.56 3.70
CA ASP A 61 -0.34 13.77 4.88
C ASP A 61 0.35 13.24 6.15
N PRO A 62 0.56 14.09 7.17
CA PRO A 62 1.26 13.68 8.39
C PRO A 62 0.48 12.66 9.24
N ARG A 63 -0.81 12.49 9.00
CA ARG A 63 -1.66 11.54 9.72
C ARG A 63 -1.48 10.10 9.24
N ILE A 64 -0.87 9.89 8.05
CA ILE A 64 -0.63 8.58 7.46
C ILE A 64 0.67 8.00 8.00
N ASP A 65 0.62 6.78 8.49
CA ASP A 65 1.77 6.02 8.99
C ASP A 65 2.31 5.06 7.91
N ALA A 66 1.41 4.42 7.17
CA ALA A 66 1.72 3.42 6.16
C ALA A 66 0.86 3.59 4.90
N VAL A 67 1.42 3.22 3.76
CA VAL A 67 0.75 3.30 2.45
C VAL A 67 0.65 1.92 1.83
N TYR A 68 -0.57 1.56 1.39
CA TYR A 68 -0.81 0.39 0.56
C TYR A 68 -0.97 0.82 -0.90
N ILE A 69 -0.12 0.28 -1.78
CA ILE A 69 -0.10 0.61 -3.22
C ILE A 69 -0.72 -0.55 -3.99
N ALA A 70 -1.86 -0.28 -4.64
CA ALA A 70 -2.67 -1.25 -5.39
C ALA A 70 -3.11 -0.68 -6.75
N THR A 71 -2.16 -0.06 -7.43
CA THR A 71 -2.30 0.55 -8.75
C THR A 71 -1.85 -0.42 -9.87
N PRO A 72 -1.90 -0.04 -11.14
CA PRO A 72 -1.20 -0.77 -12.20
C PRO A 72 0.32 -0.79 -11.98
N HIS A 73 0.97 -1.90 -12.34
CA HIS A 73 2.36 -2.22 -12.00
C HIS A 73 3.38 -1.13 -12.38
N ALA A 74 3.17 -0.45 -13.52
CA ALA A 74 4.09 0.59 -13.99
C ALA A 74 4.25 1.78 -13.04
N SER A 75 3.34 1.97 -12.08
CA SER A 75 3.42 3.05 -11.09
C SER A 75 3.88 2.61 -9.70
N HIS A 76 4.15 1.31 -9.51
CA HIS A 76 4.50 0.77 -8.20
C HIS A 76 5.81 1.35 -7.66
N ALA A 77 6.86 1.37 -8.47
CA ALA A 77 8.18 1.86 -8.05
C ALA A 77 8.13 3.36 -7.70
N GLU A 78 7.60 4.19 -8.60
CA GLU A 78 7.49 5.63 -8.39
C GLU A 78 6.72 5.97 -7.11
N LEU A 79 5.55 5.35 -6.93
CA LEU A 79 4.72 5.59 -5.76
C LEU A 79 5.34 5.07 -4.46
N SER A 80 6.06 3.94 -4.54
CA SER A 80 6.79 3.38 -3.39
C SER A 80 7.92 4.31 -2.96
N ILE A 81 8.72 4.80 -3.91
CA ILE A 81 9.79 5.75 -3.65
C ILE A 81 9.22 7.02 -3.01
N ALA A 82 8.18 7.60 -3.60
CA ALA A 82 7.56 8.81 -3.06
C ALA A 82 7.04 8.64 -1.63
N ALA A 83 6.43 7.50 -1.32
CA ALA A 83 5.93 7.21 0.02
C ALA A 83 7.07 7.01 1.03
N LEU A 84 8.13 6.27 0.65
CA LEU A 84 9.32 6.05 1.48
C LEU A 84 10.06 7.37 1.78
N GLU A 85 10.22 8.24 0.77
CA GLU A 85 10.81 9.58 0.93
C GLU A 85 10.00 10.48 1.86
N ALA A 86 8.67 10.35 1.80
CA ALA A 86 7.76 11.04 2.72
C ALA A 86 7.75 10.42 4.13
N GLY A 87 8.62 9.44 4.40
CA GLY A 87 8.77 8.80 5.70
C GLY A 87 7.69 7.79 6.06
N LYS A 88 6.94 7.27 5.07
CA LYS A 88 5.88 6.27 5.29
C LYS A 88 6.42 4.85 5.15
N ALA A 89 5.86 3.91 5.90
CA ALA A 89 6.01 2.49 5.60
C ALA A 89 5.21 2.14 4.34
N VAL A 90 5.67 1.16 3.56
CA VAL A 90 5.03 0.80 2.28
C VAL A 90 4.74 -0.69 2.21
N LEU A 91 3.51 -1.01 1.85
CA LEU A 91 3.09 -2.32 1.35
C LEU A 91 2.69 -2.16 -0.12
N CYS A 92 3.46 -2.72 -1.03
CA CYS A 92 3.22 -2.60 -2.47
C CYS A 92 2.72 -3.92 -3.06
N GLU A 93 1.68 -3.88 -3.89
CA GLU A 93 1.23 -5.06 -4.64
C GLU A 93 2.33 -5.59 -5.55
N LYS A 94 2.25 -6.89 -5.77
CA LYS A 94 3.17 -7.61 -6.65
C LYS A 94 2.83 -7.38 -8.13
N PRO A 95 3.83 -7.34 -9.03
CA PRO A 95 5.26 -7.19 -8.72
C PRO A 95 5.58 -5.77 -8.23
N MET A 96 6.56 -5.65 -7.34
CA MET A 96 6.94 -4.34 -6.77
C MET A 96 7.43 -3.34 -7.81
N ALA A 97 7.95 -3.83 -8.93
CA ALA A 97 8.41 -3.04 -10.08
C ALA A 97 8.43 -3.91 -11.36
N ILE A 98 8.68 -3.29 -12.49
CA ILE A 98 8.72 -3.94 -13.82
C ILE A 98 10.13 -3.99 -14.43
N SER A 99 11.13 -3.40 -13.77
CA SER A 99 12.54 -3.43 -14.18
C SER A 99 13.46 -3.64 -12.98
N GLU A 100 14.67 -4.15 -13.21
CA GLU A 100 15.68 -4.29 -12.15
C GLU A 100 16.13 -2.94 -11.60
N GLU A 101 16.24 -1.93 -12.45
CA GLU A 101 16.60 -0.57 -12.04
C GLU A 101 15.59 0.01 -11.05
N ASP A 102 14.30 -0.22 -11.29
CA ASP A 102 13.22 0.21 -10.40
C ASP A 102 13.26 -0.55 -9.06
N ILE A 103 13.55 -1.86 -9.10
CA ILE A 103 13.70 -2.68 -7.89
C ILE A 103 14.83 -2.12 -7.04
N ASP A 104 16.00 -1.90 -7.63
CA ASP A 104 17.18 -1.37 -6.95
C ASP A 104 16.91 0.03 -6.37
N ALA A 105 16.22 0.90 -7.11
CA ALA A 105 15.84 2.22 -6.65
C ALA A 105 14.92 2.19 -5.43
N VAL A 106 13.90 1.33 -5.43
CA VAL A 106 12.99 1.14 -4.30
C VAL A 106 13.74 0.62 -3.07
N LEU A 107 14.56 -0.42 -3.24
CA LEU A 107 15.32 -1.03 -2.13
C LEU A 107 16.36 -0.07 -1.55
N ALA A 108 17.07 0.68 -2.41
CA ALA A 108 18.02 1.71 -1.98
C ALA A 108 17.29 2.82 -1.20
N THR A 109 16.11 3.24 -1.65
CA THR A 109 15.31 4.25 -0.96
C THR A 109 14.83 3.74 0.40
N ALA A 110 14.32 2.53 0.48
CA ALA A 110 13.91 1.92 1.75
C ALA A 110 15.07 1.86 2.75
N LYS A 111 16.25 1.44 2.27
CA LYS A 111 17.49 1.40 3.09
C LYS A 111 17.90 2.80 3.57
N ARG A 112 17.91 3.79 2.69
CA ARG A 112 18.32 5.17 2.99
C ARG A 112 17.37 5.86 3.96
N THR A 113 16.07 5.67 3.79
CA THR A 113 15.05 6.29 4.65
C THR A 113 14.85 5.54 5.98
N GLY A 114 15.32 4.30 6.07
CA GLY A 114 15.08 3.42 7.21
C GLY A 114 13.62 3.00 7.38
N LYS A 115 12.80 3.16 6.33
CA LYS A 115 11.37 2.83 6.37
C LYS A 115 11.13 1.41 5.87
N LEU A 116 10.12 0.76 6.47
CA LEU A 116 9.72 -0.58 6.08
C LEU A 116 9.12 -0.55 4.67
N PHE A 117 9.64 -1.41 3.80
CA PHE A 117 9.06 -1.75 2.51
C PHE A 117 8.78 -3.24 2.45
N LEU A 118 7.57 -3.60 2.05
CA LEU A 118 7.16 -4.99 1.82
C LEU A 118 6.43 -5.12 0.48
N GLU A 119 6.79 -6.14 -0.27
CA GLU A 119 6.01 -6.61 -1.41
C GLU A 119 4.90 -7.56 -0.94
N ALA A 120 3.69 -7.38 -1.45
CA ALA A 120 2.48 -8.05 -0.95
C ALA A 120 2.37 -9.51 -1.42
N PHE A 121 3.32 -10.33 -1.04
CA PHE A 121 3.25 -11.79 -1.19
C PHE A 121 2.43 -12.39 -0.04
N MET A 122 1.11 -12.33 -0.16
CA MET A 122 0.18 -12.73 0.90
C MET A 122 0.36 -14.19 1.36
N TYR A 123 0.76 -15.10 0.45
CA TYR A 123 0.97 -16.51 0.79
C TYR A 123 2.08 -16.72 1.83
N ARG A 124 3.07 -15.83 1.92
CA ARG A 124 4.17 -15.95 2.90
C ARG A 124 3.68 -15.90 4.35
N TRP A 125 2.55 -15.26 4.57
CA TRP A 125 1.93 -15.08 5.89
C TRP A 125 0.84 -16.12 6.17
N HIS A 126 0.47 -16.92 5.18
CA HIS A 126 -0.58 -17.92 5.32
C HIS A 126 -0.10 -19.08 6.25
N PRO A 127 -0.93 -19.54 7.20
CA PRO A 127 -0.56 -20.63 8.11
C PRO A 127 -0.08 -21.90 7.41
N GLN A 128 -0.68 -22.24 6.27
CA GLN A 128 -0.28 -23.39 5.44
C GLN A 128 1.16 -23.27 4.95
N THR A 129 1.58 -22.10 4.48
CA THR A 129 2.96 -21.88 4.02
C THR A 129 3.94 -21.98 5.19
N ARG A 130 3.60 -21.39 6.33
CA ARG A 130 4.42 -21.52 7.55
C ARG A 130 4.56 -22.98 7.96
N LYS A 131 3.46 -23.74 7.93
CA LYS A 131 3.49 -25.16 8.27
C LYS A 131 4.32 -25.98 7.29
N LEU A 132 4.26 -25.66 5.97
CA LEU A 132 5.10 -26.31 4.98
C LEU A 132 6.59 -26.08 5.25
N VAL A 133 6.98 -24.82 5.56
CA VAL A 133 8.39 -24.48 5.87
C VAL A 133 8.88 -25.17 7.16
N GLU A 134 8.01 -25.38 8.15
CA GLU A 134 8.37 -26.14 9.37
C GLU A 134 8.59 -27.64 9.11
N LEU A 135 8.03 -28.19 8.04
CA LEU A 135 8.12 -29.61 7.71
C LEU A 135 9.29 -29.95 6.77
N LEU A 136 9.93 -28.95 6.17
CA LEU A 136 11.10 -29.07 5.29
C LEU A 136 12.41 -28.83 6.06
#